data_d9e1d012299991d12dc983e6ac53b255
#
_entry.id   d9e1d012299991d12dc983e6ac53b255
#
_cell.length_a   1.000
_cell.length_b   1.000
_cell.length_c   1.000
_cell.angle_alpha   90.00
_cell.angle_beta   90.00
_cell.angle_gamma   90.00
#
_symmetry.space_group_name_H-M   'P 1'
#
loop_
_entity.id
_entity.type
_entity.pdbx_description
1 polymer ?
#
loop_
_entity_poly.entity_id
_entity_poly.type
_entity_poly.pdbx_seq_one_letter_code
_entity_poly.pdbx_strand_id
1 'polypeptide(L)'
;MSQQEHSKIIDKLAKQIFQPHGLEQKGKSRTWYDDQGLYTTVIEFQPHKWEHGAFLNVGVNFHWYAQAYTSFDIGYRVTGFEKFETAKQFTSKIEDMVRLALAKAFFYRQQLKDIHAAKSFILAHEFTSDSLWGNYHKGVIC
;
A
#
# COMPACT_ATOMS: atom_id res chain seq x y z
N MET A 1 11.48 -1.53 25.14
CA MET A 1 12.42 -1.58 24.00
C MET A 1 11.84 -0.80 22.83
N SER A 2 12.59 0.15 22.31
CA SER A 2 12.10 1.03 21.24
C SER A 2 11.72 0.27 19.97
N GLN A 3 12.43 -0.84 19.65
CA GLN A 3 12.11 -1.65 18.49
C GLN A 3 10.71 -2.26 18.58
N GLN A 4 10.35 -2.78 19.74
CA GLN A 4 9.00 -3.31 19.95
C GLN A 4 7.97 -2.18 20.02
N GLU A 5 8.35 -1.08 20.65
CA GLU A 5 7.45 0.06 20.85
C GLU A 5 7.02 0.66 19.51
N HIS A 6 7.97 0.93 18.59
CA HIS A 6 7.62 1.52 17.30
C HIS A 6 6.78 0.56 16.45
N SER A 7 7.07 -0.74 16.49
CA SER A 7 6.28 -1.73 15.78
C SER A 7 4.85 -1.84 16.34
N LYS A 8 4.70 -1.75 17.66
CA LYS A 8 3.38 -1.76 18.30
C LYS A 8 2.56 -0.53 17.93
N ILE A 9 3.19 0.63 17.83
CA ILE A 9 2.51 1.87 17.43
C ILE A 9 1.96 1.73 16.01
N ILE A 10 2.78 1.25 15.07
CA ILE A 10 2.34 1.02 13.69
C ILE A 10 1.17 0.03 13.66
N ASP A 11 1.32 -1.11 14.31
CA ASP A 11 0.31 -2.17 14.32
C ASP A 11 -1.02 -1.68 14.90
N LYS A 12 -0.96 -0.99 16.04
CA LYS A 12 -2.15 -0.48 16.71
C LYS A 12 -2.90 0.53 15.84
N LEU A 13 -2.20 1.51 15.28
CA LEU A 13 -2.83 2.55 14.48
C LEU A 13 -3.38 2.00 13.18
N ALA A 14 -2.64 1.09 12.54
CA ALA A 14 -3.10 0.45 11.31
C ALA A 14 -4.38 -0.36 11.58
N LYS A 15 -4.41 -1.18 12.61
CA LYS A 15 -5.60 -1.94 12.96
C LYS A 15 -6.78 -1.02 13.25
N GLN A 16 -6.56 0.01 14.06
CA GLN A 16 -7.61 0.92 14.48
C GLN A 16 -8.25 1.67 13.30
N ILE A 17 -7.45 2.01 12.30
CA ILE A 17 -7.90 2.83 11.17
C ILE A 17 -8.30 1.97 9.97
N PHE A 18 -7.58 0.89 9.67
CA PHE A 18 -7.83 0.06 8.49
C PHE A 18 -8.95 -0.95 8.65
N GLN A 19 -9.04 -1.63 9.81
CA GLN A 19 -10.02 -2.71 9.98
C GLN A 19 -11.46 -2.26 9.77
N PRO A 20 -11.91 -1.08 10.26
CA PRO A 20 -13.28 -0.65 10.01
C PRO A 20 -13.64 -0.46 8.54
N HIS A 21 -12.63 -0.33 7.67
CA HIS A 21 -12.81 -0.15 6.24
C HIS A 21 -12.57 -1.43 5.43
N GLY A 22 -12.42 -2.56 6.11
CA GLY A 22 -12.31 -3.85 5.46
C GLY A 22 -10.93 -4.25 4.99
N LEU A 23 -9.90 -3.49 5.30
CA LEU A 23 -8.52 -3.87 4.98
C LEU A 23 -8.07 -4.98 5.93
N GLU A 24 -7.24 -5.89 5.43
CA GLU A 24 -6.75 -7.03 6.19
C GLU A 24 -5.23 -7.04 6.28
N GLN A 25 -4.72 -7.40 7.45
CA GLN A 25 -3.30 -7.51 7.68
C GLN A 25 -2.77 -8.86 7.20
N LYS A 26 -1.63 -8.86 6.53
CA LYS A 26 -0.94 -10.08 6.14
C LYS A 26 -0.24 -10.67 7.38
N GLY A 27 -0.88 -11.63 8.04
CA GLY A 27 -0.36 -12.26 9.25
C GLY A 27 -0.10 -11.22 10.34
N LYS A 28 1.13 -11.17 10.83
CA LYS A 28 1.58 -10.18 11.82
C LYS A 28 2.58 -9.18 11.23
N SER A 29 2.61 -9.08 9.90
CA SER A 29 3.56 -8.22 9.19
C SER A 29 3.10 -6.76 9.16
N ARG A 30 3.94 -5.91 8.57
CA ARG A 30 3.63 -4.50 8.33
C ARG A 30 2.91 -4.27 6.99
N THR A 31 2.36 -5.33 6.40
CA THR A 31 1.69 -5.28 5.10
C THR A 31 0.21 -5.49 5.28
N TRP A 32 -0.59 -4.64 4.63
CA TRP A 32 -2.05 -4.67 4.65
C TRP A 32 -2.59 -4.76 3.24
N TYR A 33 -3.71 -5.45 3.10
CA TYR A 33 -4.36 -5.67 1.81
C TYR A 33 -5.77 -5.10 1.78
N ASP A 34 -6.10 -4.45 0.67
CA ASP A 34 -7.46 -4.08 0.33
C ASP A 34 -7.85 -4.85 -0.93
N ASP A 35 -8.42 -6.05 -0.75
CA ASP A 35 -8.79 -6.94 -1.84
C ASP A 35 -10.16 -6.52 -2.39
N GLN A 36 -10.17 -6.05 -3.63
CA GLN A 36 -11.38 -5.58 -4.31
C GLN A 36 -11.81 -6.52 -5.45
N GLY A 37 -11.29 -7.74 -5.49
CA GLY A 37 -11.66 -8.76 -6.47
C GLY A 37 -10.84 -8.68 -7.76
N LEU A 38 -10.92 -7.59 -8.48
CA LEU A 38 -10.16 -7.37 -9.72
C LEU A 38 -8.69 -7.04 -9.44
N TYR A 39 -8.43 -6.43 -8.29
CA TYR A 39 -7.11 -6.00 -7.88
C TYR A 39 -7.02 -6.00 -6.36
N THR A 40 -5.80 -5.93 -5.84
CA THR A 40 -5.54 -5.71 -4.42
C THR A 40 -4.67 -4.47 -4.26
N THR A 41 -5.12 -3.53 -3.42
CA THR A 41 -4.25 -2.44 -2.98
C THR A 41 -3.38 -2.96 -1.84
N VAL A 42 -2.07 -2.78 -1.95
CA VAL A 42 -1.10 -3.25 -0.97
C VAL A 42 -0.51 -2.03 -0.27
N ILE A 43 -0.59 -2.03 1.05
CA ILE A 43 -0.03 -0.98 1.90
C ILE A 43 1.07 -1.62 2.73
N GLU A 44 2.27 -1.07 2.66
CA GLU A 44 3.41 -1.58 3.40
C GLU A 44 4.08 -0.45 4.19
N PHE A 45 4.29 -0.71 5.49
CA PHE A 45 5.12 0.15 6.33
C PHE A 45 6.51 -0.47 6.35
N GLN A 46 7.32 -0.12 5.35
CA GLN A 46 8.61 -0.77 5.10
C GLN A 46 9.63 -0.38 6.18
N PRO A 47 10.25 -1.37 6.85
CA PRO A 47 11.29 -1.07 7.83
C PRO A 47 12.59 -0.63 7.17
N HIS A 48 13.40 0.09 7.92
CA HIS A 48 14.75 0.41 7.52
C HIS A 48 15.72 -0.61 8.13
N LYS A 49 16.79 -0.92 7.42
CA LYS A 49 17.76 -1.93 7.84
C LYS A 49 18.50 -1.55 9.13
N TRP A 50 18.77 -0.26 9.31
CA TRP A 50 19.61 0.22 10.40
C TRP A 50 18.88 1.07 11.43
N GLU A 51 17.71 1.59 11.12
CA GLU A 51 17.00 2.52 11.99
C GLU A 51 15.58 2.05 12.26
N HIS A 52 15.05 2.39 13.42
CA HIS A 52 13.67 2.10 13.79
C HIS A 52 12.74 3.16 13.19
N GLY A 53 11.72 2.73 12.49
CA GLY A 53 10.78 3.61 11.82
C GLY A 53 10.15 2.93 10.63
N ALA A 54 9.67 3.72 9.68
CA ALA A 54 9.03 3.16 8.50
C ALA A 54 9.01 4.12 7.33
N PHE A 55 9.05 3.54 6.12
CA PHE A 55 8.60 4.18 4.90
C PHE A 55 7.16 3.73 4.64
N LEU A 56 6.39 4.54 3.94
CA LEU A 56 5.06 4.13 3.48
C LEU A 56 5.11 3.85 1.98
N ASN A 57 4.73 2.63 1.61
CA ASN A 57 4.56 2.22 0.21
C ASN A 57 3.09 1.85 0.01
N VAL A 58 2.47 2.32 -1.07
CA VAL A 58 1.11 1.95 -1.45
C VAL A 58 1.09 1.69 -2.94
N GLY A 59 0.53 0.56 -3.33
CA GLY A 59 0.44 0.22 -4.73
C GLY A 59 -0.67 -0.79 -4.99
N VAL A 60 -0.83 -1.16 -6.25
CA VAL A 60 -1.89 -2.04 -6.70
C VAL A 60 -1.29 -3.23 -7.43
N ASN A 61 -1.77 -4.43 -7.10
CA ASN A 61 -1.49 -5.65 -7.85
C ASN A 61 -2.78 -6.09 -8.54
N PHE A 62 -2.70 -6.27 -9.85
CA PHE A 62 -3.84 -6.76 -10.63
C PHE A 62 -3.90 -8.28 -10.57
N HIS A 63 -5.12 -8.83 -10.40
CA HIS A 63 -5.30 -10.27 -10.20
C HIS A 63 -5.14 -11.10 -11.48
N TRP A 64 -5.13 -10.48 -12.63
CA TRP A 64 -4.87 -11.20 -13.89
C TRP A 64 -3.39 -11.51 -14.13
N TYR A 65 -2.52 -11.06 -13.22
CA TYR A 65 -1.09 -11.31 -13.29
C TYR A 65 -0.62 -11.94 -11.99
N ALA A 66 -0.30 -13.25 -12.04
CA ALA A 66 0.17 -13.98 -10.87
C ALA A 66 1.66 -13.72 -10.65
N GLN A 67 2.02 -13.43 -9.41
CA GLN A 67 3.41 -13.22 -9.00
C GLN A 67 3.74 -14.11 -7.82
N ALA A 68 4.99 -14.60 -7.78
CA ALA A 68 5.48 -15.43 -6.68
C ALA A 68 5.76 -14.58 -5.43
N TYR A 69 5.93 -13.29 -5.58
CA TYR A 69 6.20 -12.35 -4.49
C TYR A 69 5.38 -11.08 -4.67
N THR A 70 5.19 -10.36 -3.58
CA THR A 70 4.44 -9.10 -3.61
C THR A 70 5.26 -8.02 -4.30
N SER A 71 4.71 -7.43 -5.34
CA SER A 71 5.27 -6.24 -5.99
C SER A 71 4.11 -5.36 -6.45
N PHE A 72 4.42 -4.14 -6.87
CA PHE A 72 3.38 -3.21 -7.28
C PHE A 72 3.35 -3.07 -8.80
N ASP A 73 2.18 -3.30 -9.40
CA ASP A 73 1.95 -2.99 -10.81
C ASP A 73 1.80 -1.49 -11.01
N ILE A 74 1.18 -0.81 -10.04
CA ILE A 74 1.00 0.63 -10.04
C ILE A 74 1.29 1.13 -8.63
N GLY A 75 1.95 2.28 -8.53
CA GLY A 75 2.27 2.90 -7.25
C GLY A 75 3.57 2.40 -6.66
N TYR A 76 4.02 3.05 -5.62
CA TYR A 76 5.21 2.65 -4.86
C TYR A 76 5.34 3.53 -3.61
N ARG A 77 6.52 4.12 -3.40
CA ARG A 77 6.84 4.92 -2.23
C ARG A 77 5.95 6.17 -2.14
N VAL A 78 5.31 6.34 -1.00
CA VAL A 78 4.42 7.49 -0.76
C VAL A 78 5.12 8.51 0.14
N THR A 79 5.82 8.06 1.19
CA THR A 79 6.54 8.97 2.08
C THR A 79 8.00 8.57 2.20
N GLY A 80 8.83 9.52 2.63
CA GLY A 80 10.18 9.24 3.06
C GLY A 80 10.17 8.48 4.39
N PHE A 81 11.36 8.24 4.91
CA PHE A 81 11.52 7.50 6.16
C PHE A 81 11.14 8.37 7.36
N GLU A 82 10.24 7.85 8.20
CA GLU A 82 9.88 8.44 9.48
C GLU A 82 10.59 7.68 10.59
N LYS A 83 11.54 8.32 11.22
CA LYS A 83 12.36 7.72 12.27
C LYS A 83 11.64 7.78 13.61
N PHE A 84 11.71 6.68 14.36
CA PHE A 84 11.22 6.66 15.73
C PHE A 84 12.22 7.41 16.63
N GLU A 85 11.78 8.47 17.27
CA GLU A 85 12.56 9.22 18.25
C GLU A 85 11.91 9.16 19.62
N THR A 86 10.62 9.48 19.70
CA THR A 86 9.81 9.32 20.89
C THR A 86 8.47 8.71 20.53
N ALA A 87 7.80 8.06 21.50
CA ALA A 87 6.49 7.48 21.26
C ALA A 87 5.48 8.52 20.80
N LYS A 88 5.49 9.69 21.43
CA LYS A 88 4.55 10.77 21.11
C LYS A 88 4.76 11.30 19.69
N GLN A 89 6.01 11.58 19.33
CA GLN A 89 6.36 12.06 17.98
C GLN A 89 5.99 11.02 16.93
N PHE A 90 6.35 9.76 17.16
CA PHE A 90 6.14 8.68 16.19
C PHE A 90 4.66 8.38 16.01
N THR A 91 3.88 8.37 17.09
CA THR A 91 2.44 8.13 17.03
C THR A 91 1.76 9.13 16.08
N SER A 92 2.09 10.42 16.21
CA SER A 92 1.53 11.46 15.35
C SER A 92 1.91 11.25 13.89
N LYS A 93 3.18 10.93 13.63
CA LYS A 93 3.66 10.71 12.25
C LYS A 93 3.06 9.46 11.62
N ILE A 94 2.97 8.37 12.38
CA ILE A 94 2.38 7.13 11.87
C ILE A 94 0.87 7.28 11.65
N GLU A 95 0.18 8.01 12.51
CA GLU A 95 -1.24 8.29 12.27
C GLU A 95 -1.44 9.00 10.92
N ASP A 96 -0.62 10.01 10.62
CA ASP A 96 -0.66 10.70 9.34
C ASP A 96 -0.39 9.74 8.19
N MET A 97 0.59 8.84 8.32
CA MET A 97 0.91 7.85 7.29
C MET A 97 -0.24 6.88 7.08
N VAL A 98 -0.86 6.38 8.16
CA VAL A 98 -1.97 5.44 8.06
C VAL A 98 -3.17 6.09 7.38
N ARG A 99 -3.49 7.33 7.73
CA ARG A 99 -4.58 8.07 7.09
C ARG A 99 -4.31 8.35 5.63
N LEU A 100 -3.06 8.67 5.29
CA LEU A 100 -2.65 8.87 3.90
C LEU A 100 -2.78 7.56 3.11
N ALA A 101 -2.36 6.44 3.70
CA ALA A 101 -2.49 5.13 3.07
C ALA A 101 -3.96 4.78 2.81
N LEU A 102 -4.84 5.05 3.77
CA LEU A 102 -6.28 4.81 3.61
C LEU A 102 -6.85 5.68 2.49
N ALA A 103 -6.45 6.95 2.42
CA ALA A 103 -6.87 7.85 1.35
C ALA A 103 -6.44 7.32 -0.03
N LYS A 104 -5.23 6.78 -0.12
CA LYS A 104 -4.75 6.14 -1.36
C LYS A 104 -5.57 4.90 -1.72
N ALA A 105 -5.92 4.06 -0.74
CA ALA A 105 -6.76 2.90 -0.98
C ALA A 105 -8.14 3.32 -1.51
N PHE A 106 -8.75 4.35 -0.93
CA PHE A 106 -10.02 4.89 -1.40
C PHE A 106 -9.91 5.46 -2.80
N PHE A 107 -8.80 6.14 -3.10
CA PHE A 107 -8.52 6.65 -4.45
C PHE A 107 -8.53 5.51 -5.47
N TYR A 108 -7.83 4.40 -5.18
CA TYR A 108 -7.81 3.26 -6.09
C TYR A 108 -9.18 2.57 -6.17
N ARG A 109 -9.93 2.48 -5.08
CA ARG A 109 -11.31 1.96 -5.13
C ARG A 109 -12.17 2.75 -6.10
N GLN A 110 -12.03 4.08 -6.10
CA GLN A 110 -12.79 4.94 -7.00
C GLN A 110 -12.33 4.82 -8.45
N GLN A 111 -11.01 4.80 -8.68
CA GLN A 111 -10.44 4.73 -10.02
C GLN A 111 -10.62 3.36 -10.67
N LEU A 112 -10.68 2.30 -9.87
CA LEU A 112 -10.70 0.91 -10.35
C LEU A 112 -11.99 0.18 -9.94
N LYS A 113 -13.08 0.91 -9.78
CA LYS A 113 -14.33 0.38 -9.24
C LYS A 113 -15.00 -0.68 -10.10
N ASP A 114 -14.72 -0.69 -11.42
CA ASP A 114 -15.23 -1.69 -12.34
C ASP A 114 -14.27 -1.85 -13.51
N ILE A 115 -14.58 -2.77 -14.42
CA ILE A 115 -13.69 -3.06 -15.55
C ILE A 115 -13.49 -1.84 -16.47
N HIS A 116 -14.51 -1.02 -16.66
CA HIS A 116 -14.40 0.18 -17.49
C HIS A 116 -13.52 1.24 -16.85
N ALA A 117 -13.71 1.50 -15.56
CA ALA A 117 -12.89 2.44 -14.82
C ALA A 117 -11.43 1.97 -14.78
N ALA A 118 -11.20 0.67 -14.53
CA ALA A 118 -9.88 0.09 -14.51
C ALA A 118 -9.20 0.21 -15.87
N LYS A 119 -9.92 -0.07 -16.95
CA LYS A 119 -9.41 0.07 -18.31
C LYS A 119 -8.96 1.51 -18.59
N SER A 120 -9.81 2.49 -18.27
CA SER A 120 -9.51 3.90 -18.49
C SER A 120 -8.28 4.33 -17.68
N PHE A 121 -8.19 3.92 -16.43
CA PHE A 121 -7.08 4.25 -15.55
C PHE A 121 -5.77 3.65 -16.09
N ILE A 122 -5.78 2.37 -16.46
CA ILE A 122 -4.59 1.67 -16.94
C ILE A 122 -4.12 2.25 -18.27
N LEU A 123 -5.03 2.56 -19.19
CA LEU A 123 -4.67 3.13 -20.48
C LEU A 123 -4.10 4.53 -20.36
N ALA A 124 -4.55 5.31 -19.37
CA ALA A 124 -4.03 6.63 -19.11
C ALA A 124 -2.74 6.63 -18.29
N HIS A 125 -2.51 5.56 -17.52
CA HIS A 125 -1.36 5.47 -16.63
C HIS A 125 -0.08 5.15 -17.40
N GLU A 126 1.00 5.83 -17.04
CA GLU A 126 2.32 5.60 -17.62
C GLU A 126 3.09 4.66 -16.71
N PHE A 127 3.41 3.46 -17.20
CA PHE A 127 4.17 2.47 -16.45
C PHE A 127 5.65 2.83 -16.51
N THR A 128 6.23 3.09 -15.34
CA THR A 128 7.59 3.58 -15.25
C THR A 128 8.65 2.48 -15.24
N SER A 129 8.29 1.27 -14.83
CA SER A 129 9.25 0.20 -14.59
C SER A 129 9.57 -0.61 -15.84
N ASP A 130 8.56 -0.95 -16.64
CA ASP A 130 8.75 -1.86 -17.76
C ASP A 130 7.58 -1.71 -18.73
N SER A 131 7.89 -1.28 -19.95
CA SER A 131 6.89 -1.12 -21.01
C SER A 131 6.25 -2.45 -21.39
N LEU A 132 6.97 -3.58 -21.26
CA LEU A 132 6.43 -4.91 -21.52
C LEU A 132 5.26 -5.21 -20.59
N TRP A 133 5.44 -4.98 -19.29
CA TRP A 133 4.38 -5.23 -18.32
C TRP A 133 3.22 -4.26 -18.47
N GLY A 134 3.50 -2.99 -18.77
CA GLY A 134 2.47 -2.01 -19.05
C GLY A 134 1.62 -2.44 -20.23
N ASN A 135 2.23 -2.90 -21.31
CA ASN A 135 1.54 -3.39 -22.48
C ASN A 135 0.76 -4.68 -22.19
N TYR A 136 1.30 -5.57 -21.36
CA TYR A 136 0.60 -6.77 -20.94
C TYR A 136 -0.71 -6.44 -20.25
N HIS A 137 -0.67 -5.54 -19.26
CA HIS A 137 -1.88 -5.16 -18.52
C HIS A 137 -2.90 -4.46 -19.42
N LYS A 138 -2.46 -3.57 -20.29
CA LYS A 138 -3.33 -2.89 -21.23
C LYS A 138 -3.98 -3.89 -22.21
N GLY A 139 -3.22 -4.87 -22.68
CA GLY A 139 -3.73 -5.90 -23.58
C GLY A 139 -4.77 -6.79 -22.92
N VAL A 140 -4.58 -7.15 -21.65
CA VAL A 140 -5.52 -7.98 -20.90
C VAL A 140 -6.84 -7.24 -20.64
N ILE A 141 -6.78 -5.95 -20.31
CA ILE A 141 -7.96 -5.18 -19.93
C ILE A 141 -8.73 -4.67 -21.15
N CYS A 142 -8.07 -4.45 -22.26
CA CYS A 142 -8.70 -4.05 -23.50
C CYS A 142 -9.26 -5.23 -24.26
#